data_9fb286ecadc24f5b795812f49a250846
#
_entry.id   9fb286ecadc24f5b795812f49a250846
#
_cell.length_a   1.000
_cell.length_b   1.000
_cell.length_c   1.000
_cell.angle_alpha   90.00
_cell.angle_beta   90.00
_cell.angle_gamma   90.00
#
_symmetry.space_group_name_H-M   'P 1'
#
loop_
_entity.id
_entity.type
_entity.pdbx_description
1 polymer ?
#
loop_
_entity_poly.entity_id
_entity_poly.type
_entity_poly.pdbx_seq_one_letter_code
_entity_poly.pdbx_strand_id
1 'polypeptide(L)'
;MITVEKIGGTSMSAFQDVLANIMLRDPKQVNGRVYIVSAYAGVTNELLEHKKTGQPGIYAKFASGDDYAAALDALTARLKEINRGFVPLGLPLAVADGFIEKRMSELKEYLDSMRHVLASGYLKRESVLLAAREMLAAIGEAHSAFNSVEILKAKGHRALLLDLSGFDDDDPLTIDERIHKSFKGVDVQSQVVVVTGYTKGIEGIMREFDRGYSEVTFSKVAVEIRPGEAIIHKEFHLSSADPGIVGAGNTVIVGRTNYDVADQLADVGMEAIHPKAAKPMELAGVPLRLKNTFEPDHPGTLITKDYVGEMARIEVIAGSDKVTLVEIHDPNMVGTVGFDLQILEIFKRYGISYILKATNANSITHVIWEKSVTPAFVEELENAYELVTTRPCAMVCVIGSNMAIPGVLARATQVLADSGINVNCVSQSFRQVSMQFVIERPEYKKAVAALNLALCLGGKKAA
;
A
#
# COMPACT_ATOMS: atom_id res chain seq x y z
N MET A 1 8.81 -8.70 -24.57
CA MET A 1 7.56 -8.64 -23.74
C MET A 1 7.55 -7.30 -23.03
N ILE A 2 6.45 -6.57 -23.06
CA ILE A 2 6.33 -5.30 -22.30
C ILE A 2 6.05 -5.62 -20.84
N THR A 3 6.74 -4.93 -19.93
CA THR A 3 6.48 -4.96 -18.48
C THR A 3 6.13 -3.57 -17.98
N VAL A 4 5.29 -3.51 -16.95
CA VAL A 4 5.01 -2.30 -16.16
C VAL A 4 5.49 -2.57 -14.73
N GLU A 5 6.40 -1.74 -14.22
CA GLU A 5 7.13 -2.05 -12.99
C GLU A 5 7.10 -0.88 -12.00
N LYS A 6 6.66 -1.15 -10.78
CA LYS A 6 6.66 -0.15 -9.71
C LYS A 6 7.87 -0.34 -8.80
N ILE A 7 8.58 0.74 -8.50
CA ILE A 7 9.71 0.76 -7.59
C ILE A 7 9.36 1.63 -6.37
N GLY A 8 9.41 1.03 -5.17
CA GLY A 8 9.08 1.70 -3.92
C GLY A 8 10.14 2.71 -3.47
N GLY A 9 9.75 3.65 -2.59
CA GLY A 9 10.62 4.76 -2.19
C GLY A 9 11.89 4.33 -1.43
N THR A 10 11.81 3.26 -0.63
CA THR A 10 12.98 2.69 0.05
C THR A 10 13.97 2.14 -0.97
N SER A 11 13.49 1.36 -1.95
CA SER A 11 14.31 0.86 -3.05
C SER A 11 14.89 2.02 -3.89
N MET A 12 14.09 3.07 -4.19
CA MET A 12 14.58 4.24 -4.93
C MET A 12 15.73 4.97 -4.22
N SER A 13 15.82 4.91 -2.89
CA SER A 13 16.97 5.48 -2.15
C SER A 13 18.24 4.65 -2.29
N ALA A 14 18.12 3.35 -2.59
CA ALA A 14 19.23 2.48 -2.99
C ALA A 14 19.34 2.42 -4.52
N PHE A 15 19.38 3.58 -5.17
CA PHE A 15 19.23 3.68 -6.63
C PHE A 15 20.32 2.94 -7.41
N GLN A 16 21.52 2.79 -6.85
CA GLN A 16 22.57 1.97 -7.43
C GLN A 16 22.13 0.50 -7.57
N ASP A 17 21.46 -0.05 -6.55
CA ASP A 17 20.93 -1.41 -6.59
C ASP A 17 19.75 -1.49 -7.55
N VAL A 18 18.89 -0.48 -7.61
CA VAL A 18 17.79 -0.40 -8.59
C VAL A 18 18.33 -0.44 -10.02
N LEU A 19 19.38 0.32 -10.32
CA LEU A 19 20.02 0.27 -11.64
C LEU A 19 20.58 -1.12 -11.95
N ALA A 20 21.36 -1.69 -11.03
CA ALA A 20 22.06 -2.96 -11.25
C ALA A 20 21.11 -4.15 -11.25
N ASN A 21 20.17 -4.21 -10.32
CA ASN A 21 19.33 -5.37 -10.08
C ASN A 21 18.01 -5.36 -10.87
N ILE A 22 17.57 -4.16 -11.31
CA ILE A 22 16.28 -4.00 -11.98
C ILE A 22 16.47 -3.41 -13.37
N MET A 23 16.87 -2.13 -13.49
CA MET A 23 16.76 -1.39 -14.76
C MET A 23 17.75 -1.87 -15.81
N LEU A 24 18.98 -2.17 -15.42
CA LEU A 24 20.09 -2.56 -16.32
C LEU A 24 20.58 -3.99 -16.10
N ARG A 25 19.85 -4.79 -15.34
CA ARG A 25 20.23 -6.17 -15.03
C ARG A 25 20.47 -7.04 -16.26
N ASP A 26 19.59 -6.96 -17.23
CA ASP A 26 19.75 -7.64 -18.52
C ASP A 26 19.91 -6.60 -19.63
N PRO A 27 21.13 -6.37 -20.13
CA PRO A 27 21.37 -5.39 -21.19
C PRO A 27 20.58 -5.63 -22.48
N LYS A 28 20.10 -6.86 -22.70
CA LYS A 28 19.30 -7.23 -23.88
C LYS A 28 17.81 -6.92 -23.70
N GLN A 29 17.36 -6.68 -22.48
CA GLN A 29 15.96 -6.47 -22.14
C GLN A 29 15.73 -5.13 -21.41
N VAL A 30 16.51 -4.11 -21.75
CA VAL A 30 16.33 -2.77 -21.15
C VAL A 30 15.11 -2.08 -21.72
N ASN A 31 14.87 -2.18 -23.02
CA ASN A 31 13.70 -1.61 -23.69
C ASN A 31 12.43 -2.44 -23.47
N GLY A 32 11.28 -1.84 -23.66
CA GLY A 32 9.98 -2.48 -23.43
C GLY A 32 9.54 -2.46 -21.97
N ARG A 33 10.18 -1.66 -21.13
CA ARG A 33 9.92 -1.55 -19.70
C ARG A 33 9.41 -0.17 -19.33
N VAL A 34 8.33 -0.14 -18.57
CA VAL A 34 7.70 1.07 -18.06
C VAL A 34 7.84 1.08 -16.54
N TYR A 35 8.61 2.01 -16.01
CA TYR A 35 8.85 2.13 -14.58
C TYR A 35 7.99 3.23 -13.96
N ILE A 36 7.22 2.89 -12.95
CA ILE A 36 6.54 3.84 -12.09
C ILE A 36 7.36 3.99 -10.82
N VAL A 37 7.92 5.16 -10.59
CA VAL A 37 8.85 5.39 -9.49
C VAL A 37 8.24 6.24 -8.40
N SER A 38 8.46 5.82 -7.16
CA SER A 38 8.09 6.59 -5.97
C SER A 38 9.17 7.63 -5.63
N ALA A 39 8.83 8.62 -4.82
CA ALA A 39 9.81 9.54 -4.24
C ALA A 39 10.90 8.79 -3.45
N TYR A 40 12.08 9.36 -3.35
CA TYR A 40 13.13 8.85 -2.45
C TYR A 40 12.66 8.84 -1.00
N ALA A 41 13.15 7.88 -0.19
CA ALA A 41 12.70 7.70 1.19
C ALA A 41 12.79 8.99 2.01
N GLY A 42 11.72 9.31 2.73
CA GLY A 42 11.61 10.48 3.57
C GLY A 42 11.19 11.77 2.86
N VAL A 43 11.35 11.89 1.55
CA VAL A 43 10.98 13.11 0.80
C VAL A 43 9.50 13.44 0.95
N THR A 44 8.61 12.47 0.79
CA THR A 44 7.17 12.67 0.97
C THR A 44 6.81 13.09 2.41
N ASN A 45 7.56 12.65 3.43
CA ASN A 45 7.33 13.08 4.80
C ASN A 45 7.69 14.56 5.02
N GLU A 46 8.73 15.07 4.36
CA GLU A 46 9.10 16.48 4.43
C GLU A 46 8.16 17.37 3.61
N LEU A 47 7.65 16.85 2.50
CA LEU A 47 6.64 17.53 1.71
C LEU A 47 5.29 17.63 2.43
N LEU A 48 4.84 16.58 3.08
CA LEU A 48 3.51 16.50 3.71
C LEU A 48 3.59 16.55 5.24
N GLU A 49 3.64 15.41 5.88
CA GLU A 49 3.87 15.17 7.30
C GLU A 49 4.49 13.79 7.48
N HIS A 50 5.17 13.54 8.60
CA HIS A 50 5.79 12.26 8.87
C HIS A 50 4.73 11.19 9.22
N LYS A 51 4.63 10.14 8.39
CA LYS A 51 3.56 9.10 8.48
C LYS A 51 3.39 8.46 9.86
N LYS A 52 4.48 8.26 10.61
CA LYS A 52 4.44 7.55 11.90
C LYS A 52 4.38 8.49 13.12
N THR A 53 5.04 9.65 13.04
CA THR A 53 5.19 10.57 14.19
C THR A 53 4.29 11.78 14.11
N GLY A 54 3.69 12.06 12.94
CA GLY A 54 2.90 13.27 12.71
C GLY A 54 3.74 14.56 12.63
N GLN A 55 5.08 14.46 12.65
CA GLN A 55 5.94 15.64 12.54
C GLN A 55 5.59 16.45 11.28
N PRO A 56 5.32 17.77 11.40
CA PRO A 56 4.84 18.57 10.29
C PRO A 56 5.89 18.77 9.21
N GLY A 57 5.50 18.49 7.96
CA GLY A 57 6.21 18.88 6.76
C GLY A 57 5.73 20.24 6.21
N ILE A 58 6.08 20.53 4.95
CA ILE A 58 5.71 21.80 4.30
C ILE A 58 4.18 21.96 4.23
N TYR A 59 3.45 20.92 3.83
CA TYR A 59 1.99 20.95 3.78
C TYR A 59 1.36 21.25 5.14
N ALA A 60 1.79 20.56 6.19
CA ALA A 60 1.22 20.75 7.52
C ALA A 60 1.42 22.19 8.02
N LYS A 61 2.60 22.78 7.75
CA LYS A 61 2.90 24.20 8.04
C LYS A 61 2.03 25.15 7.21
N PHE A 62 1.88 24.88 5.91
CA PHE A 62 0.98 25.66 5.06
C PHE A 62 -0.46 25.62 5.57
N ALA A 63 -0.94 24.43 5.93
CA ALA A 63 -2.31 24.22 6.42
C ALA A 63 -2.59 24.88 7.77
N SER A 64 -1.61 24.93 8.69
CA SER A 64 -1.74 25.66 9.97
C SER A 64 -1.58 27.17 9.85
N GLY A 65 -1.08 27.65 8.69
CA GLY A 65 -0.79 29.08 8.50
C GLY A 65 0.62 29.49 8.94
N ASP A 66 1.46 28.52 9.34
CA ASP A 66 2.84 28.76 9.75
C ASP A 66 3.74 29.10 8.57
N ASP A 67 4.93 29.61 8.87
CA ASP A 67 5.96 29.83 7.85
C ASP A 67 6.54 28.49 7.38
N TYR A 68 6.50 28.27 6.07
CA TYR A 68 7.05 27.09 5.41
C TYR A 68 8.30 27.37 4.56
N ALA A 69 8.71 28.64 4.42
CA ALA A 69 9.80 29.03 3.51
C ALA A 69 11.11 28.32 3.87
N ALA A 70 11.50 28.34 5.14
CA ALA A 70 12.71 27.65 5.60
C ALA A 70 12.65 26.14 5.38
N ALA A 71 11.48 25.50 5.51
CA ALA A 71 11.31 24.08 5.25
C ALA A 71 11.41 23.75 3.75
N LEU A 72 10.92 24.66 2.90
CA LEU A 72 11.02 24.53 1.44
C LEU A 72 12.47 24.67 0.97
N ASP A 73 13.23 25.63 1.51
CA ASP A 73 14.64 25.82 1.22
C ASP A 73 15.49 24.62 1.69
N ALA A 74 15.21 24.11 2.89
CA ALA A 74 15.88 22.93 3.43
C ALA A 74 15.63 21.69 2.57
N LEU A 75 14.38 21.46 2.14
CA LEU A 75 14.06 20.37 1.24
C LEU A 75 14.74 20.53 -0.12
N THR A 76 14.76 21.73 -0.68
CA THR A 76 15.47 22.02 -1.95
C THR A 76 16.95 21.66 -1.83
N ALA A 77 17.61 22.06 -0.75
CA ALA A 77 19.00 21.71 -0.49
C ALA A 77 19.20 20.20 -0.39
N ARG A 78 18.30 19.49 0.29
CA ARG A 78 18.34 18.02 0.39
C ARG A 78 18.17 17.34 -0.96
N LEU A 79 17.23 17.79 -1.80
CA LEU A 79 17.01 17.21 -3.13
C LEU A 79 18.26 17.36 -4.01
N LYS A 80 18.95 18.51 -3.93
CA LYS A 80 20.26 18.72 -4.59
C LYS A 80 21.36 17.82 -4.00
N GLU A 81 21.34 17.56 -2.71
CA GLU A 81 22.31 16.62 -2.12
C GLU A 81 22.09 15.19 -2.62
N ILE A 82 20.83 14.77 -2.80
CA ILE A 82 20.50 13.50 -3.46
C ILE A 82 21.08 13.48 -4.89
N ASN A 83 20.93 14.57 -5.66
CA ASN A 83 21.50 14.67 -7.00
C ASN A 83 23.03 14.51 -6.99
N ARG A 84 23.75 15.15 -6.03
CA ARG A 84 25.20 14.98 -5.88
C ARG A 84 25.58 13.53 -5.62
N GLY A 85 24.80 12.83 -4.81
CA GLY A 85 25.00 11.39 -4.55
C GLY A 85 24.91 10.52 -5.80
N PHE A 86 24.21 10.97 -6.84
CA PHE A 86 24.05 10.23 -8.10
C PHE A 86 25.00 10.63 -9.22
N VAL A 87 25.87 11.61 -9.00
CA VAL A 87 26.93 11.97 -9.98
C VAL A 87 27.81 10.76 -10.37
N PRO A 88 28.23 9.90 -9.43
CA PRO A 88 29.00 8.67 -9.78
C PRO A 88 28.22 7.71 -10.67
N LEU A 89 26.88 7.78 -10.68
CA LEU A 89 26.02 6.95 -11.53
C LEU A 89 25.84 7.55 -12.94
N GLY A 90 26.33 8.79 -13.15
CA GLY A 90 26.25 9.49 -14.43
C GLY A 90 25.19 10.59 -14.47
N LEU A 91 24.59 10.99 -13.34
CA LEU A 91 23.60 12.07 -13.34
C LEU A 91 24.26 13.41 -13.72
N PRO A 92 23.77 14.12 -14.76
CA PRO A 92 24.26 15.44 -15.12
C PRO A 92 23.79 16.49 -14.08
N LEU A 93 24.63 16.78 -13.09
CA LEU A 93 24.27 17.53 -11.89
C LEU A 93 23.58 18.87 -12.20
N ALA A 94 24.15 19.67 -13.11
CA ALA A 94 23.59 20.99 -13.43
C ALA A 94 22.17 20.90 -14.02
N VAL A 95 21.89 19.85 -14.80
CA VAL A 95 20.56 19.62 -15.41
C VAL A 95 19.57 19.17 -14.33
N ALA A 96 19.99 18.27 -13.44
CA ALA A 96 19.16 17.75 -12.36
C ALA A 96 18.85 18.85 -11.30
N ASP A 97 19.86 19.64 -10.93
CA ASP A 97 19.68 20.77 -10.00
C ASP A 97 18.78 21.84 -10.62
N GLY A 98 18.94 22.16 -11.90
CA GLY A 98 18.08 23.12 -12.60
C GLY A 98 16.64 22.67 -12.69
N PHE A 99 16.38 21.36 -12.91
CA PHE A 99 15.02 20.81 -12.90
C PHE A 99 14.35 21.02 -11.53
N ILE A 100 15.04 20.67 -10.45
CA ILE A 100 14.42 20.75 -9.11
C ILE A 100 14.31 22.20 -8.62
N GLU A 101 15.26 23.08 -8.95
CA GLU A 101 15.18 24.51 -8.64
C GLU A 101 13.94 25.14 -9.29
N LYS A 102 13.74 24.90 -10.59
CA LYS A 102 12.55 25.38 -11.31
C LYS A 102 11.27 24.88 -10.60
N ARG A 103 11.18 23.60 -10.34
CA ARG A 103 9.99 22.95 -9.76
C ARG A 103 9.68 23.49 -8.35
N MET A 104 10.70 23.70 -7.51
CA MET A 104 10.53 24.22 -6.16
C MET A 104 10.20 25.73 -6.14
N SER A 105 10.72 26.50 -7.10
CA SER A 105 10.35 27.91 -7.28
C SER A 105 8.88 28.04 -7.69
N GLU A 106 8.45 27.29 -8.69
CA GLU A 106 7.05 27.26 -9.13
C GLU A 106 6.11 26.83 -8.00
N LEU A 107 6.48 25.78 -7.26
CA LEU A 107 5.70 25.32 -6.09
C LEU A 107 5.55 26.44 -5.07
N LYS A 108 6.62 27.18 -4.77
CA LYS A 108 6.58 28.32 -3.84
C LYS A 108 5.59 29.38 -4.31
N GLU A 109 5.66 29.78 -5.56
CA GLU A 109 4.75 30.77 -6.16
C GLU A 109 3.28 30.32 -6.07
N TYR A 110 3.00 29.05 -6.33
CA TYR A 110 1.66 28.50 -6.19
C TYR A 110 1.18 28.50 -4.74
N LEU A 111 2.02 28.09 -3.78
CA LEU A 111 1.65 28.09 -2.37
C LEU A 111 1.41 29.51 -1.83
N ASP A 112 2.25 30.48 -2.23
CA ASP A 112 2.07 31.89 -1.88
C ASP A 112 0.75 32.43 -2.45
N SER A 113 0.42 32.13 -3.71
CA SER A 113 -0.85 32.49 -4.35
C SER A 113 -2.04 31.86 -3.64
N MET A 114 -1.97 30.57 -3.30
CA MET A 114 -3.01 29.88 -2.56
C MET A 114 -3.22 30.47 -1.16
N ARG A 115 -2.17 30.94 -0.50
CA ARG A 115 -2.27 31.62 0.80
C ARG A 115 -3.07 32.92 0.68
N HIS A 116 -2.85 33.72 -0.38
CA HIS A 116 -3.65 34.91 -0.66
C HIS A 116 -5.12 34.57 -0.93
N VAL A 117 -5.35 33.52 -1.71
CA VAL A 117 -6.72 33.04 -1.99
C VAL A 117 -7.43 32.58 -0.71
N LEU A 118 -6.73 31.83 0.16
CA LEU A 118 -7.26 31.41 1.47
C LEU A 118 -7.65 32.60 2.33
N ALA A 119 -6.80 33.64 2.38
CA ALA A 119 -7.05 34.85 3.16
C ALA A 119 -8.26 35.66 2.64
N SER A 120 -8.61 35.53 1.37
CA SER A 120 -9.74 36.22 0.76
C SER A 120 -11.11 35.71 1.24
N GLY A 121 -11.19 34.45 1.71
CA GLY A 121 -12.42 33.80 2.15
C GLY A 121 -13.42 33.42 1.04
N TYR A 122 -13.12 33.69 -0.23
CA TYR A 122 -14.02 33.38 -1.37
C TYR A 122 -14.09 31.89 -1.72
N LEU A 123 -13.03 31.12 -1.43
CA LEU A 123 -12.99 29.68 -1.71
C LEU A 123 -13.06 28.87 -0.41
N LYS A 124 -13.64 27.67 -0.51
CA LYS A 124 -13.63 26.72 0.61
C LYS A 124 -12.19 26.34 0.95
N ARG A 125 -11.85 26.50 2.22
CA ARG A 125 -10.51 26.18 2.75
C ARG A 125 -10.07 24.77 2.35
N GLU A 126 -10.95 23.78 2.47
CA GLU A 126 -10.68 22.38 2.15
C GLU A 126 -10.21 22.18 0.70
N SER A 127 -10.82 22.88 -0.27
CA SER A 127 -10.45 22.76 -1.69
C SER A 127 -9.05 23.30 -1.95
N VAL A 128 -8.67 24.42 -1.33
CA VAL A 128 -7.34 25.00 -1.49
C VAL A 128 -6.28 24.15 -0.79
N LEU A 129 -6.59 23.63 0.40
CA LEU A 129 -5.69 22.74 1.13
C LEU A 129 -5.47 21.43 0.37
N LEU A 130 -6.51 20.86 -0.24
CA LEU A 130 -6.36 19.68 -1.08
C LEU A 130 -5.47 19.97 -2.29
N ALA A 131 -5.68 21.08 -2.99
CA ALA A 131 -4.83 21.47 -4.13
C ALA A 131 -3.35 21.63 -3.72
N ALA A 132 -3.08 22.27 -2.59
CA ALA A 132 -1.72 22.38 -2.06
C ALA A 132 -1.11 21.01 -1.73
N ARG A 133 -1.90 20.09 -1.15
CA ARG A 133 -1.46 18.73 -0.83
C ARG A 133 -1.12 17.93 -2.08
N GLU A 134 -1.95 18.03 -3.11
CA GLU A 134 -1.74 17.39 -4.42
C GLU A 134 -0.44 17.89 -5.07
N MET A 135 -0.22 19.20 -5.12
CA MET A 135 0.98 19.77 -5.73
C MET A 135 2.25 19.37 -4.99
N LEU A 136 2.24 19.42 -3.65
CA LEU A 136 3.37 18.99 -2.84
C LEU A 136 3.66 17.49 -3.03
N ALA A 137 2.65 16.64 -3.05
CA ALA A 137 2.82 15.21 -3.25
C ALA A 137 3.52 14.86 -4.58
N ALA A 138 3.31 15.66 -5.62
CA ALA A 138 3.86 15.42 -6.95
C ALA A 138 5.38 15.62 -7.08
N ILE A 139 5.99 16.43 -6.19
CA ILE A 139 7.40 16.86 -6.32
C ILE A 139 8.36 15.68 -6.22
N GLY A 140 8.18 14.81 -5.24
CA GLY A 140 9.14 13.74 -4.96
C GLY A 140 9.25 12.72 -6.09
N GLU A 141 8.12 12.34 -6.67
CA GLU A 141 8.07 11.40 -7.79
C GLU A 141 8.58 12.01 -9.10
N ALA A 142 8.31 13.30 -9.33
CA ALA A 142 8.84 14.01 -10.49
C ALA A 142 10.38 14.06 -10.43
N HIS A 143 10.96 14.36 -9.25
CA HIS A 143 12.41 14.36 -9.04
C HIS A 143 13.05 13.00 -9.27
N SER A 144 12.49 11.95 -8.70
CA SER A 144 13.05 10.59 -8.86
C SER A 144 12.92 10.06 -10.28
N ALA A 145 11.82 10.36 -10.97
CA ALA A 145 11.61 9.98 -12.35
C ALA A 145 12.58 10.70 -13.30
N PHE A 146 12.74 12.00 -13.11
CA PHE A 146 13.68 12.81 -13.89
C PHE A 146 15.11 12.28 -13.76
N ASN A 147 15.61 12.11 -12.54
CA ASN A 147 16.94 11.59 -12.28
C ASN A 147 17.16 10.20 -12.91
N SER A 148 16.15 9.33 -12.81
CA SER A 148 16.22 7.98 -13.40
C SER A 148 16.43 8.05 -14.93
N VAL A 149 15.67 8.92 -15.60
CA VAL A 149 15.78 9.10 -17.06
C VAL A 149 17.14 9.66 -17.44
N GLU A 150 17.62 10.69 -16.76
CA GLU A 150 18.90 11.31 -17.09
C GLU A 150 20.09 10.36 -16.85
N ILE A 151 20.04 9.52 -15.81
CA ILE A 151 21.06 8.48 -15.59
C ILE A 151 20.99 7.41 -16.67
N LEU A 152 19.80 6.95 -17.07
CA LEU A 152 19.65 5.96 -18.15
C LEU A 152 20.19 6.53 -19.49
N LYS A 153 19.91 7.78 -19.81
CA LYS A 153 20.46 8.47 -21.00
C LYS A 153 21.99 8.56 -20.95
N ALA A 154 22.54 8.94 -19.78
CA ALA A 154 24.00 9.00 -19.61
C ALA A 154 24.69 7.65 -19.77
N LYS A 155 23.96 6.55 -19.53
CA LYS A 155 24.42 5.18 -19.78
C LYS A 155 24.16 4.67 -21.23
N GLY A 156 23.70 5.56 -22.11
CA GLY A 156 23.52 5.27 -23.55
C GLY A 156 22.17 4.63 -23.91
N HIS A 157 21.20 4.59 -22.98
CA HIS A 157 19.87 4.05 -23.27
C HIS A 157 18.88 5.14 -23.73
N ARG A 158 17.99 4.77 -24.64
CA ARG A 158 16.84 5.62 -24.99
C ARG A 158 15.85 5.56 -23.81
N ALA A 159 15.71 6.66 -23.11
CA ALA A 159 14.81 6.78 -21.98
C ALA A 159 13.88 7.99 -22.15
N LEU A 160 12.59 7.80 -21.87
CA LEU A 160 11.52 8.80 -21.93
C LEU A 160 10.95 9.05 -20.54
N LEU A 161 10.86 10.32 -20.13
CA LEU A 161 10.10 10.73 -18.97
C LEU A 161 8.64 10.98 -19.37
N LEU A 162 7.70 10.35 -18.67
CA LEU A 162 6.29 10.75 -18.66
C LEU A 162 5.96 11.36 -17.30
N ASP A 163 5.97 12.69 -17.26
CA ASP A 163 5.61 13.44 -16.06
C ASP A 163 4.09 13.62 -15.99
N LEU A 164 3.43 12.82 -15.16
CA LEU A 164 1.99 12.86 -14.93
C LEU A 164 1.59 13.84 -13.82
N SER A 165 2.56 14.59 -13.25
CA SER A 165 2.30 15.54 -12.17
C SER A 165 1.43 16.73 -12.58
N GLY A 166 1.39 17.00 -13.88
CA GLY A 166 0.60 18.11 -14.45
C GLY A 166 1.07 19.49 -14.01
N PHE A 167 2.36 19.67 -13.71
CA PHE A 167 2.94 20.98 -13.40
C PHE A 167 3.02 21.88 -14.62
N ASP A 168 3.30 21.32 -15.79
CA ASP A 168 3.48 22.04 -17.04
C ASP A 168 2.21 22.03 -17.92
N ASP A 169 1.05 21.61 -17.38
CA ASP A 169 -0.23 21.61 -18.10
C ASP A 169 -1.42 22.02 -17.21
N ASP A 170 -2.43 22.65 -17.79
CA ASP A 170 -3.68 23.11 -17.18
C ASP A 170 -4.89 22.24 -17.57
N ASP A 171 -4.68 21.13 -18.29
CA ASP A 171 -5.74 20.24 -18.76
C ASP A 171 -6.54 19.64 -17.59
N PRO A 172 -7.85 19.80 -17.55
CA PRO A 172 -8.73 19.26 -16.52
C PRO A 172 -9.08 17.78 -16.78
N LEU A 173 -8.07 16.93 -16.84
CA LEU A 173 -8.20 15.51 -17.13
C LEU A 173 -8.41 14.70 -15.86
N THR A 174 -9.15 13.60 -15.96
CA THR A 174 -9.13 12.54 -14.97
C THR A 174 -7.76 11.82 -14.98
N ILE A 175 -7.48 11.03 -13.94
CA ILE A 175 -6.24 10.23 -13.88
C ILE A 175 -6.14 9.31 -15.11
N ASP A 176 -7.24 8.64 -15.49
CA ASP A 176 -7.26 7.71 -16.61
C ASP A 176 -7.05 8.42 -17.95
N GLU A 177 -7.73 9.56 -18.17
CA GLU A 177 -7.54 10.36 -19.38
C GLU A 177 -6.12 10.91 -19.51
N ARG A 178 -5.51 11.35 -18.40
CA ARG A 178 -4.12 11.82 -18.39
C ARG A 178 -3.15 10.71 -18.75
N ILE A 179 -3.31 9.53 -18.18
CA ILE A 179 -2.48 8.37 -18.53
C ILE A 179 -2.66 8.02 -20.01
N HIS A 180 -3.90 7.88 -20.48
CA HIS A 180 -4.19 7.59 -21.88
C HIS A 180 -3.57 8.62 -22.83
N LYS A 181 -3.75 9.93 -22.55
CA LYS A 181 -3.15 11.01 -23.36
C LYS A 181 -1.64 10.93 -23.39
N SER A 182 -1.00 10.68 -22.25
CA SER A 182 0.46 10.66 -22.13
C SER A 182 1.11 9.46 -22.81
N PHE A 183 0.41 8.33 -22.90
CA PHE A 183 0.90 7.14 -23.61
C PHE A 183 0.56 7.12 -25.10
N LYS A 184 -0.29 8.03 -25.56
CA LYS A 184 -0.69 8.09 -26.99
C LYS A 184 0.51 8.36 -27.87
N GLY A 185 0.83 7.42 -28.76
CA GLY A 185 1.96 7.49 -29.70
C GLY A 185 3.33 7.17 -29.10
N VAL A 186 3.39 6.75 -27.84
CA VAL A 186 4.65 6.33 -27.21
C VAL A 186 5.00 4.91 -27.65
N ASP A 187 6.15 4.76 -28.32
CA ASP A 187 6.72 3.44 -28.63
C ASP A 187 7.47 2.87 -27.44
N VAL A 188 6.73 2.15 -26.57
CA VAL A 188 7.29 1.50 -25.39
C VAL A 188 8.32 0.42 -25.76
N GLN A 189 8.19 -0.24 -26.92
CA GLN A 189 9.06 -1.36 -27.26
C GLN A 189 10.48 -0.94 -27.61
N SER A 190 10.67 0.28 -28.11
CA SER A 190 11.98 0.77 -28.56
C SER A 190 12.78 1.53 -27.50
N GLN A 191 12.22 1.76 -26.33
CA GLN A 191 12.81 2.59 -25.27
C GLN A 191 12.39 2.16 -23.87
N VAL A 192 13.05 2.73 -22.86
CA VAL A 192 12.62 2.69 -21.46
C VAL A 192 11.69 3.88 -21.19
N VAL A 193 10.56 3.65 -20.56
CA VAL A 193 9.67 4.73 -20.12
C VAL A 193 9.70 4.82 -18.59
N VAL A 194 9.96 6.00 -18.05
CA VAL A 194 9.88 6.26 -16.61
C VAL A 194 8.75 7.24 -16.36
N VAL A 195 7.85 6.86 -15.48
CA VAL A 195 6.60 7.58 -15.16
C VAL A 195 6.64 8.02 -13.72
N THR A 196 6.17 9.23 -13.42
CA THR A 196 5.99 9.70 -12.04
C THR A 196 4.98 8.82 -11.30
N GLY A 197 5.28 8.45 -10.07
CA GLY A 197 4.34 7.68 -9.23
C GLY A 197 3.09 8.47 -8.83
N TYR A 198 3.16 9.79 -8.86
CA TYR A 198 2.01 10.69 -8.71
C TYR A 198 1.40 11.00 -10.07
N THR A 199 0.07 11.04 -10.14
CA THR A 199 -0.70 11.45 -11.33
C THR A 199 -1.75 12.48 -10.95
N LYS A 200 -1.70 13.66 -11.58
CA LYS A 200 -2.74 14.70 -11.42
C LYS A 200 -4.04 14.24 -12.08
N GLY A 201 -5.15 14.37 -11.38
CA GLY A 201 -6.50 14.15 -11.88
C GLY A 201 -7.50 15.09 -11.21
N ILE A 202 -8.58 15.43 -11.90
CA ILE A 202 -9.64 16.30 -11.36
C ILE A 202 -10.34 15.69 -10.14
N GLU A 203 -10.33 14.36 -10.01
CA GLU A 203 -10.85 13.64 -8.86
C GLU A 203 -9.97 13.81 -7.61
N GLY A 204 -8.68 14.14 -7.78
CA GLY A 204 -7.69 14.30 -6.72
C GLY A 204 -7.23 12.96 -6.15
N ILE A 205 -6.01 12.52 -6.52
CA ILE A 205 -5.48 11.22 -6.06
C ILE A 205 -5.27 11.21 -4.54
N MET A 206 -4.91 12.35 -3.94
CA MET A 206 -4.71 12.49 -2.48
C MET A 206 -6.03 12.54 -1.70
N ARG A 207 -7.16 12.82 -2.35
CA ARG A 207 -8.48 12.77 -1.72
C ARG A 207 -8.87 11.33 -1.39
N GLU A 208 -8.54 10.41 -2.28
CA GLU A 208 -8.91 9.00 -2.13
C GLU A 208 -7.82 8.16 -1.46
N PHE A 209 -6.56 8.56 -1.64
CA PHE A 209 -5.39 7.83 -1.20
C PHE A 209 -4.46 8.78 -0.46
N ASP A 210 -4.52 8.77 0.85
CA ASP A 210 -3.60 9.59 1.65
C ASP A 210 -2.13 9.24 1.36
N ARG A 211 -1.84 7.94 1.19
CA ARG A 211 -0.54 7.41 0.79
C ARG A 211 -0.73 6.12 -0.01
N GLY A 212 0.26 5.78 -0.84
CA GLY A 212 0.18 4.60 -1.71
C GLY A 212 -0.34 4.92 -3.13
N TYR A 213 -0.53 6.19 -3.46
CA TYR A 213 -0.98 6.63 -4.78
C TYR A 213 -0.08 6.17 -5.93
N SER A 214 1.21 5.93 -5.70
CA SER A 214 2.10 5.34 -6.72
C SER A 214 1.67 3.93 -7.15
N GLU A 215 1.02 3.15 -6.26
CA GLU A 215 0.46 1.84 -6.62
C GLU A 215 -0.81 2.01 -7.47
N VAL A 216 -1.56 3.08 -7.25
CA VAL A 216 -2.74 3.41 -8.09
C VAL A 216 -2.30 3.82 -9.49
N THR A 217 -1.33 4.72 -9.61
CA THR A 217 -0.75 5.08 -10.90
C THR A 217 -0.21 3.85 -11.62
N PHE A 218 0.55 2.99 -10.93
CA PHE A 218 1.06 1.73 -11.46
C PHE A 218 -0.05 0.83 -12.00
N SER A 219 -1.11 0.63 -11.22
CA SER A 219 -2.26 -0.19 -11.62
C SER A 219 -2.94 0.35 -12.86
N LYS A 220 -3.25 1.66 -12.88
CA LYS A 220 -3.91 2.31 -14.01
C LYS A 220 -3.06 2.28 -15.28
N VAL A 221 -1.74 2.49 -15.17
CA VAL A 221 -0.79 2.34 -16.29
C VAL A 221 -0.74 0.89 -16.77
N ALA A 222 -0.75 -0.09 -15.85
CA ALA A 222 -0.77 -1.50 -16.23
C ALA A 222 -2.08 -1.88 -16.95
N VAL A 223 -3.21 -1.34 -16.53
CA VAL A 223 -4.51 -1.54 -17.22
C VAL A 223 -4.52 -0.91 -18.60
N GLU A 224 -3.95 0.29 -18.77
CA GLU A 224 -3.85 1.00 -20.06
C GLU A 224 -2.95 0.25 -21.05
N ILE A 225 -1.76 -0.16 -20.62
CA ILE A 225 -0.76 -0.79 -21.51
C ILE A 225 -1.06 -2.26 -21.75
N ARG A 226 -1.69 -2.95 -20.81
CA ARG A 226 -1.91 -4.41 -20.82
C ARG A 226 -0.61 -5.16 -21.04
N PRO A 227 0.37 -5.04 -20.13
CA PRO A 227 1.67 -5.68 -20.25
C PRO A 227 1.54 -7.20 -20.16
N GLY A 228 2.56 -7.92 -20.59
CA GLY A 228 2.66 -9.35 -20.34
C GLY A 228 2.75 -9.69 -18.85
N GLU A 229 3.33 -8.77 -18.05
CA GLU A 229 3.40 -8.87 -16.60
C GLU A 229 3.58 -7.48 -15.97
N ALA A 230 2.86 -7.22 -14.88
CA ALA A 230 3.07 -6.07 -14.00
C ALA A 230 3.92 -6.52 -12.81
N ILE A 231 4.91 -5.71 -12.38
CA ILE A 231 5.87 -6.10 -11.34
C ILE A 231 5.94 -5.02 -10.26
N ILE A 232 5.85 -5.41 -8.99
CA ILE A 232 6.15 -4.54 -7.87
C ILE A 232 7.46 -4.98 -7.24
N HIS A 233 8.45 -4.08 -7.19
CA HIS A 233 9.70 -4.28 -6.50
C HIS A 233 9.58 -3.77 -5.05
N LYS A 234 9.75 -4.68 -4.10
CA LYS A 234 9.74 -4.43 -2.65
C LYS A 234 11.09 -4.83 -2.05
N GLU A 235 11.26 -4.56 -0.77
CA GLU A 235 12.47 -4.93 -0.01
C GLU A 235 12.41 -6.37 0.50
N PHE A 236 11.24 -7.03 0.44
CA PHE A 236 11.01 -8.37 0.98
C PHE A 236 10.21 -9.21 -0.01
N HIS A 237 10.37 -10.52 0.09
CA HIS A 237 9.46 -11.48 -0.54
C HIS A 237 8.15 -11.58 0.22
N LEU A 238 7.07 -11.95 -0.46
CA LEU A 238 5.87 -12.43 0.20
C LEU A 238 6.16 -13.81 0.79
N SER A 239 6.13 -13.91 2.11
CA SER A 239 6.50 -15.09 2.88
C SER A 239 5.31 -15.71 3.60
N SER A 240 5.43 -16.98 3.97
CA SER A 240 4.37 -17.73 4.67
C SER A 240 4.02 -17.19 6.06
N ALA A 241 4.86 -16.38 6.65
CA ALA A 241 4.62 -15.61 7.87
C ALA A 241 5.62 -14.44 7.95
N ASP A 242 5.41 -13.52 8.89
CA ASP A 242 6.35 -12.43 9.16
C ASP A 242 7.68 -12.99 9.68
N PRO A 243 8.80 -12.80 8.93
CA PRO A 243 10.13 -13.24 9.38
C PRO A 243 10.57 -12.62 10.71
N GLY A 244 10.05 -11.44 11.05
CA GLY A 244 10.31 -10.78 12.34
C GLY A 244 9.66 -11.49 13.52
N ILE A 245 8.64 -12.31 13.29
CA ILE A 245 7.97 -13.12 14.32
C ILE A 245 8.55 -14.51 14.39
N VAL A 246 8.68 -15.19 13.24
CA VAL A 246 9.03 -16.61 13.19
C VAL A 246 10.52 -16.88 12.95
N GLY A 247 11.30 -15.84 12.57
CA GLY A 247 12.68 -15.96 12.11
C GLY A 247 12.76 -16.24 10.60
N ALA A 248 13.75 -15.65 9.92
CA ALA A 248 13.89 -15.74 8.47
C ALA A 248 14.02 -17.18 7.94
N GLY A 249 14.72 -18.05 8.68
CA GLY A 249 14.89 -19.47 8.34
C GLY A 249 13.62 -20.31 8.47
N ASN A 250 12.57 -19.78 9.07
CA ASN A 250 11.30 -20.48 9.33
C ASN A 250 10.16 -19.94 8.44
N THR A 251 10.48 -19.38 7.29
CA THR A 251 9.49 -18.94 6.31
C THR A 251 9.70 -19.65 4.98
N VAL A 252 8.62 -19.74 4.19
CA VAL A 252 8.64 -20.18 2.80
C VAL A 252 8.16 -19.02 1.95
N ILE A 253 8.88 -18.71 0.87
CA ILE A 253 8.44 -17.70 -0.08
C ILE A 253 7.24 -18.24 -0.87
N VAL A 254 6.19 -17.45 -0.94
CA VAL A 254 4.98 -17.76 -1.72
C VAL A 254 5.33 -17.59 -3.19
N GLY A 255 5.47 -18.70 -3.92
CA GLY A 255 5.86 -18.66 -5.33
C GLY A 255 4.71 -18.22 -6.26
N ARG A 256 3.48 -18.62 -5.94
CA ARG A 256 2.29 -18.29 -6.73
C ARG A 256 1.03 -18.24 -5.85
N THR A 257 0.16 -17.26 -6.13
CA THR A 257 -1.13 -17.09 -5.45
C THR A 257 -2.13 -16.36 -6.37
N ASN A 258 -3.27 -15.94 -5.84
CA ASN A 258 -4.28 -15.20 -6.57
C ASN A 258 -4.65 -13.87 -5.90
N TYR A 259 -5.48 -13.06 -6.59
CA TYR A 259 -5.91 -11.76 -6.08
C TYR A 259 -6.79 -11.86 -4.82
N ASP A 260 -7.58 -12.93 -4.67
CA ASP A 260 -8.38 -13.12 -3.44
C ASP A 260 -7.48 -13.25 -2.20
N VAL A 261 -6.39 -13.99 -2.30
CA VAL A 261 -5.38 -14.11 -1.23
C VAL A 261 -4.72 -12.75 -0.96
N ALA A 262 -4.38 -11.99 -2.01
CA ALA A 262 -3.80 -10.66 -1.86
C ALA A 262 -4.75 -9.68 -1.14
N ASP A 263 -6.06 -9.76 -1.41
CA ASP A 263 -7.08 -8.95 -0.71
C ASP A 263 -7.18 -9.32 0.77
N GLN A 264 -7.14 -10.63 1.11
CA GLN A 264 -7.15 -11.06 2.52
C GLN A 264 -5.91 -10.57 3.28
N LEU A 265 -4.74 -10.57 2.63
CA LEU A 265 -3.51 -10.06 3.24
C LEU A 265 -3.60 -8.55 3.51
N ALA A 266 -4.19 -7.80 2.59
CA ALA A 266 -4.38 -6.36 2.76
C ALA A 266 -5.34 -6.04 3.92
N ASP A 267 -6.42 -6.80 4.07
CA ASP A 267 -7.40 -6.63 5.15
C ASP A 267 -6.78 -6.81 6.55
N VAL A 268 -5.74 -7.61 6.66
CA VAL A 268 -5.02 -7.83 7.93
C VAL A 268 -3.73 -7.00 8.07
N GLY A 269 -3.54 -6.02 7.18
CA GLY A 269 -2.40 -5.09 7.24
C GLY A 269 -1.08 -5.64 6.67
N MET A 270 -1.09 -6.79 5.99
CA MET A 270 0.05 -7.36 5.30
C MET A 270 -0.05 -7.10 3.79
N GLU A 271 0.01 -5.84 3.41
CA GLU A 271 -0.25 -5.41 2.04
C GLU A 271 0.80 -5.91 1.04
N ALA A 272 0.41 -6.89 0.23
CA ALA A 272 1.13 -7.25 -1.00
C ALA A 272 1.04 -6.12 -2.04
N ILE A 273 -0.18 -5.64 -2.25
CA ILE A 273 -0.55 -4.48 -3.06
C ILE A 273 -1.77 -3.82 -2.41
N HIS A 274 -1.90 -2.50 -2.55
CA HIS A 274 -3.07 -1.77 -2.06
C HIS A 274 -4.36 -2.27 -2.75
N PRO A 275 -5.45 -2.60 -2.04
CA PRO A 275 -6.66 -3.22 -2.63
C PRO A 275 -7.27 -2.43 -3.78
N LYS A 276 -7.32 -1.09 -3.66
CA LYS A 276 -7.82 -0.22 -4.74
C LYS A 276 -6.93 -0.23 -5.99
N ALA A 277 -5.66 -0.63 -5.87
CA ALA A 277 -4.77 -0.84 -7.02
C ALA A 277 -4.88 -2.28 -7.56
N ALA A 278 -5.09 -3.27 -6.71
CA ALA A 278 -5.25 -4.67 -7.11
C ALA A 278 -6.50 -4.88 -7.97
N LYS A 279 -7.62 -4.27 -7.58
CA LYS A 279 -8.93 -4.52 -8.22
C LYS A 279 -9.02 -4.20 -9.71
N PRO A 280 -8.55 -3.04 -10.22
CA PRO A 280 -8.53 -2.78 -11.66
C PRO A 280 -7.68 -3.79 -12.44
N MET A 281 -6.54 -4.21 -11.89
CA MET A 281 -5.65 -5.18 -12.51
C MET A 281 -6.28 -6.58 -12.56
N GLU A 282 -6.93 -7.01 -11.47
CA GLU A 282 -7.69 -8.26 -11.43
C GLU A 282 -8.78 -8.29 -12.50
N LEU A 283 -9.58 -7.22 -12.60
CA LEU A 283 -10.66 -7.10 -13.59
C LEU A 283 -10.13 -7.12 -15.03
N ALA A 284 -8.98 -6.50 -15.26
CA ALA A 284 -8.31 -6.50 -16.56
C ALA A 284 -7.54 -7.81 -16.85
N GLY A 285 -7.44 -8.72 -15.88
CA GLY A 285 -6.69 -9.97 -16.02
C GLY A 285 -5.17 -9.79 -16.14
N VAL A 286 -4.62 -8.69 -15.63
CA VAL A 286 -3.18 -8.42 -15.66
C VAL A 286 -2.48 -9.27 -14.61
N PRO A 287 -1.47 -10.10 -14.99
CA PRO A 287 -0.65 -10.83 -14.03
C PRO A 287 0.22 -9.86 -13.23
N LEU A 288 0.26 -10.04 -11.91
CA LEU A 288 1.10 -9.24 -11.02
C LEU A 288 2.21 -10.09 -10.41
N ARG A 289 3.45 -9.59 -10.41
CA ARG A 289 4.57 -10.24 -9.73
C ARG A 289 5.14 -9.34 -8.63
N LEU A 290 5.37 -9.90 -7.46
CA LEU A 290 6.11 -9.27 -6.39
C LEU A 290 7.54 -9.79 -6.42
N LYS A 291 8.53 -8.89 -6.48
CA LYS A 291 9.97 -9.21 -6.47
C LYS A 291 10.69 -8.48 -5.36
N ASN A 292 11.73 -9.11 -4.83
CA ASN A 292 12.68 -8.45 -3.93
C ASN A 292 13.75 -7.72 -4.76
N THR A 293 13.91 -6.42 -4.54
CA THR A 293 14.91 -5.57 -5.19
C THR A 293 16.35 -6.08 -4.96
N PHE A 294 16.60 -6.65 -3.78
CA PHE A 294 17.93 -7.08 -3.34
C PHE A 294 18.23 -8.55 -3.62
N GLU A 295 17.24 -9.30 -4.08
CA GLU A 295 17.36 -10.71 -4.50
C GLU A 295 16.83 -10.88 -5.93
N PRO A 296 17.50 -10.27 -6.93
CA PRO A 296 16.98 -10.17 -8.29
C PRO A 296 16.86 -11.52 -8.99
N ASP A 297 17.64 -12.54 -8.59
CA ASP A 297 17.61 -13.90 -9.17
C ASP A 297 16.39 -14.71 -8.75
N HIS A 298 15.77 -14.37 -7.62
CA HIS A 298 14.58 -15.06 -7.16
C HIS A 298 13.37 -14.67 -8.02
N PRO A 299 12.55 -15.64 -8.48
CA PRO A 299 11.40 -15.36 -9.34
C PRO A 299 10.30 -14.54 -8.66
N GLY A 300 10.30 -14.45 -7.32
CA GLY A 300 9.29 -13.76 -6.55
C GLY A 300 7.95 -14.49 -6.49
N THR A 301 6.87 -13.76 -6.22
CA THR A 301 5.50 -14.27 -6.13
C THR A 301 4.67 -13.83 -7.32
N LEU A 302 4.13 -14.76 -8.08
CA LEU A 302 3.18 -14.48 -9.17
C LEU A 302 1.74 -14.51 -8.65
N ILE A 303 0.99 -13.44 -8.85
CA ILE A 303 -0.42 -13.29 -8.50
C ILE A 303 -1.24 -13.23 -9.79
N THR A 304 -2.18 -14.16 -9.97
CA THR A 304 -3.07 -14.21 -11.13
C THR A 304 -4.52 -14.42 -10.70
N LYS A 305 -5.46 -14.02 -11.54
CA LYS A 305 -6.89 -14.05 -11.22
C LYS A 305 -7.40 -15.46 -10.90
N ASP A 306 -7.05 -16.43 -11.73
CA ASP A 306 -7.70 -17.76 -11.72
C ASP A 306 -6.81 -18.84 -11.08
N TYR A 307 -5.75 -18.45 -10.37
CA TYR A 307 -4.90 -19.46 -9.74
C TYR A 307 -5.59 -20.07 -8.53
N VAL A 308 -5.64 -21.41 -8.52
CA VAL A 308 -6.03 -22.24 -7.38
C VAL A 308 -4.98 -23.32 -7.22
N GLY A 309 -4.45 -23.51 -6.03
CA GLY A 309 -3.49 -24.58 -5.73
C GLY A 309 -4.10 -25.97 -6.03
N GLU A 310 -3.30 -26.89 -6.57
CA GLU A 310 -3.75 -28.25 -6.94
C GLU A 310 -4.20 -29.07 -5.72
N MET A 311 -3.62 -28.81 -4.56
CA MET A 311 -3.98 -29.45 -3.28
C MET A 311 -4.35 -28.37 -2.26
N ALA A 312 -4.99 -28.80 -1.15
CA ALA A 312 -5.20 -27.90 -0.01
C ALA A 312 -3.91 -27.21 0.38
N ARG A 313 -3.87 -25.90 0.17
CA ARG A 313 -2.66 -25.12 0.40
C ARG A 313 -2.94 -23.92 1.26
N ILE A 314 -2.32 -23.91 2.43
CA ILE A 314 -2.19 -22.72 3.25
C ILE A 314 -0.91 -22.03 2.80
N GLU A 315 -1.04 -20.78 2.41
CA GLU A 315 0.05 -20.01 1.81
C GLU A 315 0.67 -19.04 2.81
N VAL A 316 -0.18 -18.39 3.63
CA VAL A 316 0.27 -17.36 4.57
C VAL A 316 -0.48 -17.46 5.89
N ILE A 317 0.27 -17.30 6.97
CA ILE A 317 -0.24 -17.01 8.32
C ILE A 317 0.05 -15.53 8.58
N ALA A 318 -1.01 -14.72 8.65
CA ALA A 318 -0.94 -13.28 8.86
C ALA A 318 -1.79 -12.87 10.06
N GLY A 319 -1.77 -11.60 10.43
CA GLY A 319 -2.62 -11.07 11.50
C GLY A 319 -2.05 -9.84 12.17
N SER A 320 -2.65 -9.45 13.28
CA SER A 320 -2.24 -8.29 14.06
C SER A 320 -2.57 -8.45 15.53
N ASP A 321 -1.70 -7.95 16.39
CA ASP A 321 -1.93 -7.79 17.82
C ASP A 321 -2.51 -6.41 18.19
N LYS A 322 -2.82 -5.59 17.19
CA LYS A 322 -3.36 -4.21 17.34
C LYS A 322 -4.81 -4.13 16.93
N VAL A 323 -5.61 -5.05 17.42
CA VAL A 323 -7.06 -5.09 17.19
C VAL A 323 -7.81 -5.11 18.53
N THR A 324 -9.07 -4.69 18.47
CA THR A 324 -9.96 -4.67 19.63
C THR A 324 -11.25 -5.38 19.26
N LEU A 325 -11.66 -6.29 20.11
CA LEU A 325 -12.98 -6.92 20.09
C LEU A 325 -13.98 -5.95 20.72
N VAL A 326 -15.09 -5.72 20.03
CA VAL A 326 -16.26 -4.97 20.48
C VAL A 326 -17.45 -5.91 20.42
N GLU A 327 -17.93 -6.37 21.57
CA GLU A 327 -19.10 -7.22 21.69
C GLU A 327 -20.28 -6.43 22.21
N ILE A 328 -21.41 -6.60 21.56
CA ILE A 328 -22.71 -6.07 21.99
C ILE A 328 -23.59 -7.27 22.33
N HIS A 329 -23.97 -7.38 23.57
CA HIS A 329 -24.90 -8.39 24.08
C HIS A 329 -26.21 -7.72 24.47
N ASP A 330 -27.32 -8.21 23.89
CA ASP A 330 -28.66 -7.73 24.22
C ASP A 330 -29.67 -8.87 24.02
N PRO A 331 -30.40 -9.28 25.10
CA PRO A 331 -31.43 -10.30 24.99
C PRO A 331 -32.56 -9.97 23.99
N ASN A 332 -32.83 -8.68 23.76
CA ASN A 332 -33.84 -8.22 22.81
C ASN A 332 -33.42 -8.40 21.33
N MET A 333 -32.18 -8.76 21.07
CA MET A 333 -31.69 -9.05 19.73
C MET A 333 -32.41 -10.26 19.09
N VAL A 334 -32.82 -11.21 19.92
CA VAL A 334 -33.47 -12.44 19.46
C VAL A 334 -34.81 -12.14 18.79
N GLY A 335 -34.93 -12.46 17.51
CA GLY A 335 -36.12 -12.20 16.71
C GLY A 335 -36.34 -10.76 16.26
N THR A 336 -35.44 -9.85 16.58
CA THR A 336 -35.51 -8.42 16.17
C THR A 336 -34.85 -8.22 14.82
N VAL A 337 -35.64 -7.83 13.83
CA VAL A 337 -35.15 -7.53 12.47
C VAL A 337 -34.41 -6.19 12.47
N GLY A 338 -33.22 -6.16 11.86
CA GLY A 338 -32.46 -4.91 11.67
C GLY A 338 -31.60 -4.49 12.86
N PHE A 339 -31.48 -5.30 13.91
CA PHE A 339 -30.65 -4.99 15.07
C PHE A 339 -29.20 -4.66 14.67
N ASP A 340 -28.62 -5.48 13.80
CA ASP A 340 -27.27 -5.27 13.27
C ASP A 340 -27.11 -3.95 12.49
N LEU A 341 -28.15 -3.53 11.76
CA LEU A 341 -28.13 -2.26 11.03
C LEU A 341 -27.91 -1.08 11.97
N GLN A 342 -28.56 -1.07 13.12
CA GLN A 342 -28.43 0.02 14.10
C GLN A 342 -26.99 0.11 14.63
N ILE A 343 -26.35 -1.04 14.88
CA ILE A 343 -24.93 -1.08 15.29
C ILE A 343 -24.05 -0.50 14.17
N LEU A 344 -24.25 -0.95 12.93
CA LEU A 344 -23.45 -0.51 11.80
C LEU A 344 -23.67 0.96 11.44
N GLU A 345 -24.82 1.56 11.76
CA GLU A 345 -25.04 3.00 11.64
C GLU A 345 -24.15 3.81 12.60
N ILE A 346 -23.92 3.32 13.81
CA ILE A 346 -22.94 3.91 14.74
C ILE A 346 -21.54 3.81 14.15
N PHE A 347 -21.12 2.61 13.73
CA PHE A 347 -19.83 2.41 13.07
C PHE A 347 -19.61 3.37 11.89
N LYS A 348 -20.63 3.54 11.04
CA LYS A 348 -20.60 4.45 9.89
C LYS A 348 -20.40 5.91 10.30
N ARG A 349 -21.06 6.39 11.38
CA ARG A 349 -20.91 7.76 11.86
C ARG A 349 -19.48 8.08 12.28
N TYR A 350 -18.78 7.09 12.86
CA TYR A 350 -17.38 7.23 13.26
C TYR A 350 -16.38 6.83 12.16
N GLY A 351 -16.84 6.46 10.97
CA GLY A 351 -15.98 6.04 9.86
C GLY A 351 -15.22 4.74 10.14
N ILE A 352 -15.77 3.86 10.99
CA ILE A 352 -15.13 2.61 11.42
C ILE A 352 -15.57 1.45 10.53
N SER A 353 -14.60 0.74 9.96
CA SER A 353 -14.79 -0.57 9.32
C SER A 353 -14.37 -1.68 10.28
N TYR A 354 -15.10 -2.79 10.28
CA TYR A 354 -14.69 -4.00 10.99
C TYR A 354 -13.89 -4.93 10.09
N ILE A 355 -12.98 -5.70 10.69
CA ILE A 355 -12.15 -6.71 9.99
C ILE A 355 -12.86 -8.06 10.03
N LEU A 356 -13.48 -8.38 11.19
CA LEU A 356 -14.18 -9.63 11.43
C LEU A 356 -15.48 -9.33 12.15
N LYS A 357 -16.51 -10.11 11.83
CA LYS A 357 -17.78 -10.11 12.53
C LYS A 357 -18.22 -11.54 12.82
N ALA A 358 -18.68 -11.78 14.03
CA ALA A 358 -19.31 -13.04 14.42
C ALA A 358 -20.59 -12.77 15.21
N THR A 359 -21.58 -13.63 15.04
CA THR A 359 -22.89 -13.45 15.68
C THR A 359 -23.37 -14.73 16.28
N ASN A 360 -24.08 -14.62 17.40
CA ASN A 360 -24.94 -15.68 17.92
C ASN A 360 -26.36 -15.13 18.16
N ALA A 361 -27.19 -15.82 18.91
CA ALA A 361 -28.60 -15.46 19.10
C ALA A 361 -28.80 -14.08 19.75
N ASN A 362 -27.93 -13.67 20.66
CA ASN A 362 -28.09 -12.51 21.54
C ASN A 362 -26.82 -11.67 21.69
N SER A 363 -25.80 -11.93 20.89
CA SER A 363 -24.60 -11.08 20.84
C SER A 363 -24.03 -10.95 19.42
N ILE A 364 -23.44 -9.80 19.16
CA ILE A 364 -22.70 -9.51 17.94
C ILE A 364 -21.32 -9.01 18.34
N THR A 365 -20.31 -9.70 17.84
CA THR A 365 -18.91 -9.35 18.04
C THR A 365 -18.34 -8.75 16.75
N HIS A 366 -17.75 -7.58 16.84
CA HIS A 366 -16.95 -6.95 15.80
C HIS A 366 -15.49 -6.90 16.25
N VAL A 367 -14.57 -7.14 15.32
CA VAL A 367 -13.14 -6.90 15.54
C VAL A 367 -12.73 -5.73 14.65
N ILE A 368 -12.17 -4.70 15.27
CA ILE A 368 -11.77 -3.46 14.62
C ILE A 368 -10.31 -3.13 14.95
N TRP A 369 -9.70 -2.25 14.15
CA TRP A 369 -8.37 -1.73 14.46
C TRP A 369 -8.39 -0.94 15.78
N GLU A 370 -7.42 -1.19 16.67
CA GLU A 370 -7.30 -0.52 17.96
C GLU A 370 -7.29 1.02 17.83
N LYS A 371 -6.64 1.54 16.79
CA LYS A 371 -6.58 2.98 16.49
C LYS A 371 -7.95 3.62 16.20
N SER A 372 -8.96 2.82 15.87
CA SER A 372 -10.32 3.27 15.56
C SER A 372 -11.22 3.33 16.81
N VAL A 373 -10.76 2.78 17.93
CA VAL A 373 -11.49 2.81 19.20
C VAL A 373 -11.29 4.17 19.86
N THR A 374 -12.33 4.99 19.87
CA THR A 374 -12.34 6.29 20.57
C THR A 374 -13.29 6.26 21.76
N PRO A 375 -13.04 7.04 22.83
CA PRO A 375 -13.98 7.12 23.95
C PRO A 375 -15.41 7.47 23.52
N ALA A 376 -15.58 8.43 22.62
CA ALA A 376 -16.90 8.83 22.13
C ALA A 376 -17.64 7.70 21.38
N PHE A 377 -16.91 6.87 20.61
CA PHE A 377 -17.50 5.72 19.95
C PHE A 377 -17.98 4.67 20.95
N VAL A 378 -17.19 4.38 21.98
CA VAL A 378 -17.55 3.40 23.01
C VAL A 378 -18.73 3.91 23.82
N GLU A 379 -18.72 5.19 24.27
CA GLU A 379 -19.81 5.81 25.00
C GLU A 379 -21.13 5.80 24.23
N GLU A 380 -21.10 6.03 22.90
CA GLU A 380 -22.34 5.97 22.11
C GLU A 380 -22.90 4.54 22.03
N LEU A 381 -22.05 3.52 21.95
CA LEU A 381 -22.49 2.13 22.01
C LEU A 381 -23.08 1.79 23.39
N GLU A 382 -22.41 2.17 24.49
CA GLU A 382 -22.86 1.94 25.87
C GLU A 382 -24.17 2.66 26.19
N ASN A 383 -24.42 3.81 25.56
CA ASN A 383 -25.69 4.51 25.67
C ASN A 383 -26.83 3.87 24.86
N ALA A 384 -26.49 3.14 23.79
CA ALA A 384 -27.46 2.52 22.90
C ALA A 384 -27.82 1.07 23.28
N TYR A 385 -26.94 0.36 23.97
CA TYR A 385 -27.07 -1.05 24.26
C TYR A 385 -26.79 -1.40 25.71
N GLU A 386 -27.48 -2.42 26.24
CA GLU A 386 -27.43 -2.78 27.65
C GLU A 386 -26.04 -3.25 28.11
N LEU A 387 -25.35 -4.04 27.27
CA LEU A 387 -24.01 -4.52 27.61
C LEU A 387 -23.08 -4.44 26.40
N VAL A 388 -22.08 -3.57 26.52
CA VAL A 388 -20.99 -3.41 25.57
C VAL A 388 -19.68 -3.81 26.22
N THR A 389 -18.94 -4.70 25.59
CA THR A 389 -17.61 -5.13 26.04
C THR A 389 -16.58 -4.75 25.00
N THR A 390 -15.57 -3.97 25.40
CA THR A 390 -14.40 -3.68 24.55
C THR A 390 -13.16 -4.34 25.14
N ARG A 391 -12.43 -5.11 24.31
CA ARG A 391 -11.28 -5.87 24.79
C ARG A 391 -10.15 -5.86 23.76
N PRO A 392 -8.94 -5.36 24.12
CA PRO A 392 -7.75 -5.54 23.30
C PRO A 392 -7.46 -7.03 23.06
N CYS A 393 -7.29 -7.42 21.82
CA CYS A 393 -7.04 -8.80 21.42
C CYS A 393 -6.04 -8.88 20.28
N ALA A 394 -5.77 -10.08 19.80
CA ALA A 394 -5.05 -10.33 18.56
C ALA A 394 -5.93 -11.15 17.61
N MET A 395 -5.67 -10.99 16.33
CA MET A 395 -6.27 -11.78 15.27
C MET A 395 -5.17 -12.49 14.49
N VAL A 396 -5.36 -13.79 14.24
CA VAL A 396 -4.47 -14.58 13.38
C VAL A 396 -5.32 -15.17 12.26
N CYS A 397 -4.82 -15.04 11.04
CA CYS A 397 -5.48 -15.50 9.83
C CYS A 397 -4.68 -16.61 9.17
N VAL A 398 -5.36 -17.66 8.76
CA VAL A 398 -4.84 -18.75 7.93
C VAL A 398 -5.40 -18.54 6.54
N ILE A 399 -4.52 -18.23 5.58
CA ILE A 399 -4.91 -17.76 4.24
C ILE A 399 -4.33 -18.67 3.16
N GLY A 400 -5.13 -19.00 2.13
CA GLY A 400 -4.68 -19.81 1.01
C GLY A 400 -5.67 -19.86 -0.15
N SER A 401 -5.17 -20.18 -1.33
CA SER A 401 -5.94 -20.19 -2.57
C SER A 401 -6.83 -21.43 -2.76
N ASN A 402 -6.59 -22.51 -2.02
CA ASN A 402 -7.40 -23.74 -2.06
C ASN A 402 -7.60 -24.31 -0.66
N MET A 403 -8.57 -23.75 0.07
CA MET A 403 -8.88 -24.14 1.45
C MET A 403 -10.27 -24.76 1.60
N ALA A 404 -11.09 -24.80 0.54
CA ALA A 404 -12.44 -25.41 0.52
C ALA A 404 -12.38 -26.94 0.56
N ILE A 405 -11.57 -27.51 1.46
CA ILE A 405 -11.31 -28.96 1.58
C ILE A 405 -11.58 -29.38 3.02
N PRO A 406 -12.21 -30.55 3.23
CA PRO A 406 -12.49 -31.09 4.58
C PRO A 406 -11.22 -31.16 5.44
N GLY A 407 -11.34 -30.75 6.70
CA GLY A 407 -10.29 -30.85 7.71
C GLY A 407 -9.30 -29.69 7.78
N VAL A 408 -9.34 -28.70 6.89
CA VAL A 408 -8.42 -27.56 6.96
C VAL A 408 -8.68 -26.74 8.23
N LEU A 409 -9.93 -26.40 8.53
CA LEU A 409 -10.30 -25.70 9.77
C LEU A 409 -9.94 -26.56 11.02
N ALA A 410 -10.24 -27.86 10.99
CA ALA A 410 -9.92 -28.73 12.11
C ALA A 410 -8.43 -28.79 12.42
N ARG A 411 -7.57 -28.84 11.40
CA ARG A 411 -6.12 -28.80 11.59
C ARG A 411 -5.65 -27.48 12.19
N ALA A 412 -6.17 -26.35 11.72
CA ALA A 412 -5.80 -25.04 12.25
C ALA A 412 -6.20 -24.90 13.73
N THR A 413 -7.43 -25.29 14.09
CA THR A 413 -7.90 -25.26 15.49
C THR A 413 -7.15 -26.25 16.38
N GLN A 414 -6.79 -27.44 15.86
CA GLN A 414 -5.99 -28.41 16.60
C GLN A 414 -4.59 -27.86 16.95
N VAL A 415 -3.93 -27.19 16.01
CA VAL A 415 -2.61 -26.56 16.26
C VAL A 415 -2.71 -25.50 17.36
N LEU A 416 -3.76 -24.68 17.37
CA LEU A 416 -3.97 -23.70 18.43
C LEU A 416 -4.22 -24.36 19.77
N ALA A 417 -5.09 -25.41 19.81
CA ALA A 417 -5.37 -26.18 21.03
C ALA A 417 -4.11 -26.86 21.58
N ASP A 418 -3.35 -27.55 20.74
CA ASP A 418 -2.09 -28.22 21.13
C ASP A 418 -1.04 -27.22 21.66
N SER A 419 -1.15 -25.97 21.20
CA SER A 419 -0.33 -24.85 21.69
C SER A 419 -0.90 -24.22 22.98
N GLY A 420 -2.02 -24.72 23.52
CA GLY A 420 -2.67 -24.15 24.71
C GLY A 420 -3.28 -22.78 24.49
N ILE A 421 -3.67 -22.46 23.25
CA ILE A 421 -4.22 -21.16 22.86
C ILE A 421 -5.75 -21.29 22.73
N ASN A 422 -6.49 -20.51 23.53
CA ASN A 422 -7.94 -20.42 23.42
C ASN A 422 -8.35 -19.51 22.25
N VAL A 423 -9.36 -19.94 21.50
CA VAL A 423 -9.97 -19.13 20.44
C VAL A 423 -11.22 -18.46 20.96
N ASN A 424 -11.18 -17.15 21.10
CA ASN A 424 -12.31 -16.35 21.61
C ASN A 424 -13.42 -16.18 20.57
N CYS A 425 -13.03 -16.10 19.29
CA CYS A 425 -13.96 -15.95 18.17
C CYS A 425 -13.32 -16.50 16.90
N VAL A 426 -14.14 -17.02 15.99
CA VAL A 426 -13.70 -17.54 14.69
C VAL A 426 -14.64 -17.06 13.59
N SER A 427 -14.08 -16.73 12.44
CA SER A 427 -14.84 -16.41 11.22
C SER A 427 -14.22 -17.10 10.01
N GLN A 428 -15.08 -17.68 9.19
CA GLN A 428 -14.74 -18.22 7.88
C GLN A 428 -15.91 -17.94 6.94
N SER A 429 -15.66 -17.18 5.87
CA SER A 429 -16.69 -16.91 4.87
C SER A 429 -16.92 -18.12 3.96
N PHE A 430 -18.05 -18.12 3.24
CA PHE A 430 -18.37 -19.18 2.26
C PHE A 430 -17.31 -19.30 1.16
N ARG A 431 -16.58 -18.22 0.84
CA ARG A 431 -15.50 -18.23 -0.14
C ARG A 431 -14.27 -19.04 0.29
N GLN A 432 -14.09 -19.28 1.58
CA GLN A 432 -13.07 -20.14 2.17
C GLN A 432 -11.63 -19.85 1.71
N VAL A 433 -11.27 -18.58 1.58
CA VAL A 433 -9.90 -18.12 1.28
C VAL A 433 -9.14 -17.79 2.55
N SER A 434 -9.85 -17.44 3.61
CA SER A 434 -9.30 -17.06 4.91
C SER A 434 -10.10 -17.66 6.05
N MET A 435 -9.40 -18.08 7.10
CA MET A 435 -9.94 -18.38 8.42
C MET A 435 -9.32 -17.42 9.40
N GLN A 436 -10.14 -16.70 10.16
CA GLN A 436 -9.72 -15.67 11.11
C GLN A 436 -10.00 -16.14 12.53
N PHE A 437 -8.99 -16.16 13.38
CA PHE A 437 -9.06 -16.57 14.78
C PHE A 437 -8.74 -15.38 15.66
N VAL A 438 -9.64 -15.07 16.60
CA VAL A 438 -9.42 -14.04 17.63
C VAL A 438 -8.93 -14.74 18.89
N ILE A 439 -7.81 -14.28 19.40
CA ILE A 439 -7.09 -14.86 20.54
C ILE A 439 -6.64 -13.77 21.51
N GLU A 440 -6.15 -14.16 22.68
CA GLU A 440 -5.53 -13.22 23.60
C GLU A 440 -4.28 -12.57 22.99
N ARG A 441 -4.11 -11.27 23.18
CA ARG A 441 -3.00 -10.49 22.60
C ARG A 441 -1.60 -11.08 22.91
N PRO A 442 -1.29 -11.53 24.14
CA PRO A 442 0.02 -12.13 24.45
C PRO A 442 0.35 -13.39 23.64
N GLU A 443 -0.68 -14.13 23.18
CA GLU A 443 -0.51 -15.39 22.46
C GLU A 443 -0.23 -15.19 20.95
N TYR A 444 -0.29 -13.97 20.45
CA TYR A 444 -0.19 -13.67 19.01
C TYR A 444 1.03 -14.30 18.33
N LYS A 445 2.23 -14.02 18.83
CA LYS A 445 3.47 -14.51 18.22
C LYS A 445 3.57 -16.03 18.28
N LYS A 446 3.14 -16.64 19.39
CA LYS A 446 3.10 -18.09 19.57
C LYS A 446 2.13 -18.75 18.57
N ALA A 447 0.95 -18.18 18.38
CA ALA A 447 -0.04 -18.67 17.42
C ALA A 447 0.48 -18.61 15.98
N VAL A 448 1.06 -17.47 15.57
CA VAL A 448 1.65 -17.32 14.23
C VAL A 448 2.76 -18.35 14.01
N ALA A 449 3.67 -18.53 14.96
CA ALA A 449 4.77 -19.50 14.84
C ALA A 449 4.27 -20.95 14.76
N ALA A 450 3.33 -21.33 15.63
CA ALA A 450 2.79 -22.70 15.65
C ALA A 450 2.04 -23.03 14.35
N LEU A 451 1.15 -22.12 13.89
CA LEU A 451 0.39 -22.30 12.66
C LEU A 451 1.30 -22.35 11.42
N ASN A 452 2.29 -21.44 11.34
CA ASN A 452 3.24 -21.46 10.23
C ASN A 452 4.05 -22.76 10.18
N LEU A 453 4.59 -23.21 11.32
CA LEU A 453 5.35 -24.45 11.42
C LEU A 453 4.50 -25.66 10.97
N ALA A 454 3.29 -25.78 11.47
CA ALA A 454 2.45 -26.92 11.22
C ALA A 454 1.81 -26.94 9.83
N LEU A 455 1.39 -25.77 9.33
CA LEU A 455 0.53 -25.67 8.13
C LEU A 455 1.29 -25.24 6.87
N CYS A 456 2.34 -24.41 7.01
CA CYS A 456 3.12 -23.95 5.87
C CYS A 456 4.43 -24.74 5.68
N LEU A 457 5.08 -25.14 6.79
CA LEU A 457 6.36 -25.88 6.75
C LEU A 457 6.19 -27.40 6.84
N GLY A 458 4.96 -27.90 6.92
CA GLY A 458 4.64 -29.34 6.96
C GLY A 458 5.15 -30.06 8.21
N GLY A 459 5.25 -29.36 9.34
CA GLY A 459 5.72 -29.92 10.62
C GLY A 459 7.23 -30.25 10.65
N LYS A 460 7.99 -29.90 9.64
CA LYS A 460 9.45 -30.04 9.67
C LYS A 460 10.00 -29.09 10.74
N LYS A 461 10.59 -29.66 11.80
CA LYS A 461 11.32 -28.84 12.78
C LYS A 461 12.33 -27.99 12.04
N ALA A 462 12.37 -26.69 12.40
CA ALA A 462 13.45 -25.81 11.99
C ALA A 462 14.80 -26.47 12.33
N ALA A 463 15.65 -26.56 11.34
CA ALA A 463 17.01 -27.07 11.51
C ALA A 463 17.89 -26.06 12.30
#